data_a846fdb14d42e3dcaa0077e825ce2eea
#
_entry.id   a846fdb14d42e3dcaa0077e825ce2eea
#
_cell.length_a   1.000
_cell.length_b   1.000
_cell.length_c   1.000
_cell.angle_alpha   90.00
_cell.angle_beta   90.00
_cell.angle_gamma   90.00
#
_symmetry.space_group_name_H-M   'P 1'
#
loop_
_entity.id
_entity.type
_entity.pdbx_description
1 polymer ?
#
loop_
_entity_poly.entity_id
_entity_poly.type
_entity_poly.pdbx_seq_one_letter_code
_entity_poly.pdbx_strand_id
1 'polypeptide(L)'
;MQRRFGEGFHRAIRLLRKTQSILASHLEKNNYHSVVTSPHIEGQRNLWLHEADFTEHTKLAVWFGNEKRGISDRAVERSDACIAIPMFGMIESLNLGTSSGIVLYEVTKQRREYQSRYRKGGRNGKRANPLPTVMAKETD
;
A
#
# COMPACT_ATOMS: atom_id res chain seq x y z
N MET A 1 -12.01 41.51 -0.11
CA MET A 1 -11.22 40.64 -0.98
C MET A 1 -10.85 39.27 -0.35
N GLN A 2 -11.28 38.94 0.86
CA GLN A 2 -10.95 37.65 1.55
C GLN A 2 -11.93 36.49 1.30
N ARG A 3 -13.13 36.73 0.75
CA ARG A 3 -14.13 35.64 0.54
C ARG A 3 -13.85 34.68 -0.60
N ARG A 4 -13.07 35.05 -1.62
CA ARG A 4 -12.81 34.18 -2.79
C ARG A 4 -11.82 33.04 -2.55
N PHE A 5 -10.90 33.16 -1.59
CA PHE A 5 -9.95 32.10 -1.29
C PHE A 5 -10.58 30.93 -0.55
N GLY A 6 -11.55 31.19 0.34
CA GLY A 6 -12.24 30.14 1.09
C GLY A 6 -13.11 29.22 0.22
N GLU A 7 -13.83 29.78 -0.74
CA GLU A 7 -14.74 29.01 -1.60
C GLU A 7 -14.00 28.05 -2.55
N GLY A 8 -12.87 28.50 -3.13
CA GLY A 8 -12.03 27.65 -3.96
C GLY A 8 -11.45 26.46 -3.20
N PHE A 9 -11.00 26.70 -1.96
CA PHE A 9 -10.44 25.65 -1.09
C PHE A 9 -11.51 24.61 -0.69
N HIS A 10 -12.70 25.05 -0.28
CA HIS A 10 -13.81 24.14 0.04
C HIS A 10 -14.29 23.34 -1.17
N ARG A 11 -14.28 23.93 -2.35
CA ARG A 11 -14.62 23.24 -3.59
C ARG A 11 -13.59 22.17 -3.94
N ALA A 12 -12.30 22.47 -3.80
CA ALA A 12 -11.21 21.51 -4.02
C ALA A 12 -11.28 20.33 -3.05
N ILE A 13 -11.50 20.58 -1.76
CA ILE A 13 -11.67 19.51 -0.76
C ILE A 13 -12.88 18.64 -1.08
N ARG A 14 -14.01 19.22 -1.48
CA ARG A 14 -15.21 18.46 -1.87
C ARG A 14 -14.95 17.58 -3.08
N LEU A 15 -14.22 18.09 -4.06
CA LEU A 15 -13.84 17.36 -5.27
C LEU A 15 -12.93 16.17 -4.91
N LEU A 16 -11.90 16.39 -4.10
CA LEU A 16 -10.98 15.33 -3.63
C LEU A 16 -11.73 14.22 -2.87
N ARG A 17 -12.64 14.58 -1.97
CA ARG A 17 -13.46 13.60 -1.22
C ARG A 17 -14.35 12.78 -2.16
N LYS A 18 -14.95 13.43 -3.18
CA LYS A 18 -15.77 12.74 -4.18
C LYS A 18 -14.92 11.76 -5.00
N THR A 19 -13.73 12.18 -5.41
CA THR A 19 -12.79 11.33 -6.17
C THR A 19 -12.36 10.10 -5.38
N GLN A 20 -12.03 10.24 -4.10
CA GLN A 20 -11.69 9.11 -3.23
C GLN A 20 -12.84 8.11 -3.10
N SER A 21 -14.07 8.59 -2.94
CA SER A 21 -15.26 7.73 -2.85
C SER A 21 -15.52 6.98 -4.16
N ILE A 22 -15.37 7.64 -5.30
CA ILE A 22 -15.51 7.00 -6.63
C ILE A 22 -14.44 5.94 -6.82
N LEU A 23 -13.18 6.25 -6.47
CA LEU A 23 -12.07 5.32 -6.58
C LEU A 23 -12.27 4.10 -5.67
N ALA A 24 -12.65 4.29 -4.41
CA ALA A 24 -12.93 3.19 -3.50
C ALA A 24 -14.03 2.27 -4.05
N SER A 25 -15.13 2.84 -4.57
CA SER A 25 -16.20 2.05 -5.20
C SER A 25 -15.73 1.28 -6.44
N HIS A 26 -14.82 1.87 -7.21
CA HIS A 26 -14.23 1.19 -8.37
C HIS A 26 -13.34 0.01 -7.95
N LEU A 27 -12.53 0.19 -6.91
CA LEU A 27 -11.67 -0.88 -6.38
C LEU A 27 -12.50 -2.04 -5.84
N GLU A 28 -13.53 -1.76 -5.06
CA GLU A 28 -14.46 -2.77 -4.54
C GLU A 28 -15.14 -3.57 -5.68
N LYS A 29 -15.71 -2.87 -6.68
CA LYS A 29 -16.37 -3.51 -7.82
C LYS A 29 -15.45 -4.39 -8.66
N ASN A 30 -14.15 -4.08 -8.67
CA ASN A 30 -13.16 -4.85 -9.44
C ASN A 30 -12.37 -5.85 -8.58
N ASN A 31 -12.83 -6.14 -7.37
CA ASN A 31 -12.25 -7.11 -6.43
C ASN A 31 -10.78 -6.79 -6.08
N TYR A 32 -10.45 -5.53 -5.87
CA TYR A 32 -9.18 -5.15 -5.29
C TYR A 32 -9.24 -5.29 -3.76
N HIS A 33 -8.26 -5.98 -3.21
CA HIS A 33 -8.01 -5.88 -1.78
C HIS A 33 -7.34 -4.54 -1.50
N SER A 34 -7.98 -3.72 -0.68
CA SER A 34 -7.60 -2.34 -0.44
C SER A 34 -7.00 -2.19 0.95
N VAL A 35 -5.75 -1.73 1.03
CA VAL A 35 -5.08 -1.49 2.30
C VAL A 35 -4.65 -0.03 2.41
N VAL A 36 -4.81 0.54 3.59
CA VAL A 36 -4.29 1.87 3.93
C VAL A 36 -3.00 1.75 4.72
N THR A 37 -2.11 2.71 4.56
CA THR A 37 -0.90 2.83 5.37
C THR A 37 -1.06 3.94 6.38
N SER A 38 -0.87 3.66 7.66
CA SER A 38 -0.89 4.66 8.73
C SER A 38 0.21 4.36 9.75
N PRO A 39 0.89 5.39 10.30
CA PRO A 39 1.78 5.21 11.44
C PRO A 39 1.01 4.84 12.71
N HIS A 40 -0.24 5.25 12.79
CA HIS A 40 -1.15 4.91 13.88
C HIS A 40 -2.08 3.81 13.41
N ILE A 41 -2.24 2.82 14.25
CA ILE A 41 -3.13 1.69 13.98
C ILE A 41 -4.57 2.19 14.15
N GLU A 42 -5.27 2.39 13.04
CA GLU A 42 -6.66 2.82 13.01
C GLU A 42 -7.50 1.81 12.23
N GLY A 43 -8.71 1.50 12.73
CA GLY A 43 -9.66 0.64 12.03
C GLY A 43 -9.74 -0.80 12.55
N GLN A 44 -10.49 -1.64 11.85
CA GLN A 44 -10.87 -2.98 12.31
C GLN A 44 -9.83 -4.08 12.12
N ARG A 45 -8.95 -3.94 11.12
CA ARG A 45 -7.85 -4.87 10.82
C ARG A 45 -6.54 -4.12 10.78
N ASN A 46 -5.91 -4.07 11.92
CA ASN A 46 -4.62 -3.40 12.08
C ASN A 46 -3.51 -4.45 12.10
N LEU A 47 -2.60 -4.35 11.16
CA LEU A 47 -1.48 -5.28 11.02
C LEU A 47 -0.17 -4.51 10.91
N TRP A 48 0.88 -5.04 11.50
CA TRP A 48 2.21 -4.62 11.14
C TRP A 48 2.53 -5.07 9.72
N LEU A 49 3.32 -4.28 8.99
CA LEU A 49 3.68 -4.57 7.60
C LEU A 49 4.22 -6.01 7.41
N HIS A 50 5.01 -6.48 8.36
CA HIS A 50 5.61 -7.82 8.31
C HIS A 50 4.65 -8.96 8.70
N GLU A 51 3.48 -8.64 9.26
CA GLU A 51 2.43 -9.60 9.62
C GLU A 51 1.37 -9.74 8.52
N ALA A 52 1.30 -8.75 7.61
CA ALA A 52 0.33 -8.75 6.54
C ALA A 52 0.70 -9.77 5.45
N ASP A 53 -0.27 -10.55 4.99
CA ASP A 53 -0.11 -11.46 3.84
C ASP A 53 -0.60 -10.79 2.56
N PHE A 54 0.33 -10.43 1.68
CA PHE A 54 0.05 -9.83 0.37
C PHE A 54 -0.05 -10.85 -0.77
N THR A 55 -0.08 -12.13 -0.46
CA THR A 55 -0.16 -13.23 -1.45
C THR A 55 -1.57 -13.74 -1.66
N GLU A 56 -2.47 -13.54 -0.69
CA GLU A 56 -3.87 -14.02 -0.73
C GLU A 56 -4.67 -13.40 -1.88
N HIS A 57 -4.40 -12.14 -2.21
CA HIS A 57 -5.16 -11.40 -3.22
C HIS A 57 -4.31 -11.05 -4.43
N THR A 58 -4.81 -11.38 -5.62
CA THR A 58 -4.11 -11.06 -6.88
C THR A 58 -4.10 -9.56 -7.17
N LYS A 59 -5.17 -8.87 -6.81
CA LYS A 59 -5.33 -7.43 -7.00
C LYS A 59 -5.21 -6.70 -5.66
N LEU A 60 -4.23 -5.84 -5.54
CA LEU A 60 -3.94 -5.08 -4.33
C LEU A 60 -3.92 -3.59 -4.67
N ALA A 61 -4.62 -2.80 -3.88
CA ALA A 61 -4.56 -1.35 -3.87
C ALA A 61 -3.98 -0.87 -2.54
N VAL A 62 -2.96 -0.03 -2.58
CA VAL A 62 -2.33 0.53 -1.38
C VAL A 62 -2.54 2.03 -1.36
N TRP A 63 -3.11 2.54 -0.28
CA TRP A 63 -3.35 3.95 -0.05
C TRP A 63 -2.30 4.51 0.88
N PHE A 64 -1.70 5.61 0.48
CA PHE A 64 -0.75 6.35 1.29
C PHE A 64 -1.36 7.68 1.72
N GLY A 65 -1.13 8.05 2.96
CA GLY A 65 -1.53 9.36 3.49
C GLY A 65 -0.64 10.49 3.00
N ASN A 66 -1.16 11.71 3.07
CA ASN A 66 -0.38 12.92 2.85
C ASN A 66 0.46 13.22 4.09
N GLU A 67 1.66 13.80 3.92
CA GLU A 67 2.60 14.09 5.00
C GLU A 67 2.03 15.02 6.08
N LYS A 68 1.11 15.89 5.70
CA LYS A 68 0.51 16.87 6.62
C LYS A 68 -0.78 16.40 7.29
N ARG A 69 -1.56 15.57 6.61
CA ARG A 69 -2.92 15.19 7.05
C ARG A 69 -3.10 13.69 7.25
N GLY A 70 -2.08 12.89 6.93
CA GLY A 70 -2.19 11.43 6.96
C GLY A 70 -3.20 10.90 5.96
N ILE A 71 -3.78 9.76 6.27
CA ILE A 71 -4.83 9.11 5.50
C ILE A 71 -6.21 9.63 5.94
N SER A 72 -7.17 9.71 5.04
CA SER A 72 -8.52 10.15 5.39
C SER A 72 -9.33 9.03 6.05
N ASP A 73 -10.18 9.40 7.02
CA ASP A 73 -11.06 8.45 7.73
C ASP A 73 -11.89 7.61 6.76
N ARG A 74 -12.38 8.22 5.67
CA ARG A 74 -13.11 7.52 4.61
C ARG A 74 -12.29 6.45 3.89
N ALA A 75 -10.99 6.67 3.70
CA ALA A 75 -10.13 5.67 3.11
C ALA A 75 -9.91 4.51 4.08
N VAL A 76 -9.78 4.80 5.37
CA VAL A 76 -9.70 3.79 6.44
C VAL A 76 -10.97 2.95 6.51
N GLU A 77 -12.14 3.60 6.59
CA GLU A 77 -13.45 2.94 6.69
C GLU A 77 -13.75 2.02 5.49
N ARG A 78 -13.26 2.37 4.31
CA ARG A 78 -13.52 1.63 3.06
C ARG A 78 -12.39 0.72 2.64
N SER A 79 -11.40 0.52 3.48
CA SER A 79 -10.29 -0.38 3.24
C SER A 79 -10.45 -1.67 4.00
N ASP A 80 -9.92 -2.75 3.44
CA ASP A 80 -10.02 -4.09 4.03
C ASP A 80 -9.06 -4.24 5.21
N ALA A 81 -7.94 -3.52 5.21
CA ALA A 81 -6.95 -3.55 6.28
C ALA A 81 -6.18 -2.22 6.39
N CYS A 82 -5.66 -1.97 7.58
CA CYS A 82 -4.67 -0.92 7.85
C CYS A 82 -3.32 -1.56 8.17
N ILE A 83 -2.26 -1.10 7.51
CA ILE A 83 -0.90 -1.58 7.75
C ILE A 83 -0.03 -0.46 8.30
N ALA A 84 0.78 -0.79 9.28
CA ALA A 84 1.75 0.12 9.87
C ALA A 84 3.18 -0.39 9.66
N ILE A 85 4.08 0.52 9.33
CA ILE A 85 5.51 0.22 9.30
C ILE A 85 6.03 0.35 10.74
N PRO A 86 6.62 -0.72 11.32
CA PRO A 86 7.19 -0.61 12.66
C PRO A 86 8.29 0.45 12.69
N MET A 87 8.18 1.37 13.62
CA MET A 87 9.19 2.41 13.82
C MET A 87 9.65 2.41 15.27
N PHE A 88 10.94 2.67 15.45
CA PHE A 88 11.57 2.71 16.76
C PHE A 88 12.22 4.08 16.96
N GLY A 89 12.01 4.65 18.12
CA GLY A 89 12.58 5.95 18.49
C GLY A 89 11.60 7.12 18.36
N MET A 90 12.14 8.32 18.23
CA MET A 90 11.36 9.57 18.25
C MET A 90 10.72 9.95 16.90
N ILE A 91 10.91 9.15 15.87
CA ILE A 91 10.33 9.39 14.54
C ILE A 91 8.93 8.78 14.49
N GLU A 92 7.92 9.61 14.38
CA GLU A 92 6.51 9.18 14.34
C GLU A 92 6.01 8.88 12.92
N SER A 93 6.68 9.39 11.89
CA SER A 93 6.28 9.17 10.49
C SER A 93 7.47 9.15 9.55
N LEU A 94 7.31 8.41 8.45
CA LEU A 94 8.27 8.37 7.36
C LEU A 94 7.80 9.27 6.21
N ASN A 95 8.76 9.78 5.45
CA ASN A 95 8.48 10.42 4.16
C ASN A 95 7.69 9.47 3.25
N LEU A 96 6.77 10.02 2.45
CA LEU A 96 5.90 9.25 1.54
C LEU A 96 6.69 8.36 0.58
N GLY A 97 7.77 8.87 -0.01
CA GLY A 97 8.64 8.09 -0.90
C GLY A 97 9.29 6.91 -0.19
N THR A 98 9.78 7.14 1.03
CA THR A 98 10.40 6.10 1.86
C THR A 98 9.38 5.03 2.26
N SER A 99 8.21 5.42 2.78
CA SER A 99 7.18 4.49 3.20
C SER A 99 6.61 3.68 2.04
N SER A 100 6.39 4.32 0.89
CA SER A 100 5.94 3.62 -0.31
C SER A 100 6.97 2.60 -0.81
N GLY A 101 8.25 2.95 -0.81
CA GLY A 101 9.33 2.03 -1.18
C GLY A 101 9.39 0.80 -0.27
N ILE A 102 9.29 0.99 1.06
CA ILE A 102 9.29 -0.10 2.04
C ILE A 102 8.10 -1.04 1.83
N VAL A 103 6.90 -0.49 1.70
CA VAL A 103 5.67 -1.29 1.50
C VAL A 103 5.73 -2.06 0.18
N LEU A 104 6.10 -1.40 -0.92
CA LEU A 104 6.18 -2.04 -2.23
C LEU A 104 7.27 -3.12 -2.29
N TYR A 105 8.38 -2.91 -1.58
CA TYR A 105 9.42 -3.94 -1.44
C TYR A 105 8.87 -5.19 -0.73
N GLU A 106 8.19 -5.03 0.39
CA GLU A 106 7.64 -6.16 1.14
C GLU A 106 6.55 -6.90 0.32
N VAL A 107 5.65 -6.19 -0.32
CA VAL A 107 4.65 -6.78 -1.22
C VAL A 107 5.30 -7.59 -2.34
N THR A 108 6.30 -7.03 -3.02
CA THR A 108 7.01 -7.72 -4.11
C THR A 108 7.81 -8.90 -3.62
N LYS A 109 8.48 -8.80 -2.49
CA LYS A 109 9.23 -9.89 -1.86
C LYS A 109 8.32 -11.09 -1.57
N GLN A 110 7.22 -10.88 -0.84
CA GLN A 110 6.28 -11.94 -0.50
C GLN A 110 5.70 -12.61 -1.75
N ARG A 111 5.28 -11.83 -2.75
CA ARG A 111 4.72 -12.38 -4.00
C ARG A 111 5.75 -13.17 -4.80
N ARG A 112 6.99 -12.74 -4.85
CA ARG A 112 8.08 -13.50 -5.52
C ARG A 112 8.39 -14.80 -4.78
N GLU A 113 8.46 -14.77 -3.45
CA GLU A 113 8.66 -15.97 -2.65
C GLU A 113 7.51 -16.98 -2.83
N TYR A 114 6.26 -16.50 -2.80
CA TYR A 114 5.09 -17.31 -3.09
C TYR A 114 5.19 -17.94 -4.48
N GLN A 115 5.46 -17.16 -5.52
CA GLN A 115 5.62 -17.67 -6.88
C GLN A 115 6.74 -18.69 -7.00
N SER A 116 7.85 -18.50 -6.30
CA SER A 116 8.97 -19.44 -6.33
C SER A 116 8.65 -20.79 -5.66
N ARG A 117 7.85 -20.77 -4.59
CA ARG A 117 7.46 -21.98 -3.85
C ARG A 117 6.37 -22.77 -4.57
N TYR A 118 5.34 -22.10 -5.08
CA TYR A 118 4.12 -22.73 -5.57
C TYR A 118 4.09 -22.95 -7.09
N ARG A 119 4.86 -22.20 -7.89
CA ARG A 119 4.98 -22.41 -9.32
C ARG A 119 5.97 -23.50 -9.74
N LYS A 120 6.77 -24.02 -8.85
CA LYS A 120 7.67 -25.15 -9.13
C LYS A 120 6.94 -26.46 -9.48
N GLY A 121 5.63 -26.57 -9.19
CA GLY A 121 4.79 -27.73 -9.51
C GLY A 121 4.00 -27.63 -10.83
N GLY A 122 4.00 -26.50 -11.51
CA GLY A 122 3.27 -26.30 -12.77
C GLY A 122 4.10 -26.69 -14.00
N ARG A 123 3.50 -27.40 -14.89
CA ARG A 123 4.03 -28.13 -16.06
C ARG A 123 4.88 -27.35 -17.09
N ASN A 124 5.14 -26.08 -16.93
CA ASN A 124 6.03 -25.31 -17.82
C ASN A 124 6.94 -24.41 -17.00
N GLY A 125 8.12 -24.92 -16.70
CA GLY A 125 9.19 -24.31 -15.90
C GLY A 125 9.80 -23.02 -16.45
N LYS A 126 9.04 -22.16 -17.12
CA LYS A 126 9.48 -20.81 -17.44
C LYS A 126 9.27 -19.94 -16.19
N ARG A 127 10.36 -19.69 -15.47
CA ARG A 127 10.43 -18.65 -14.43
C ARG A 127 9.97 -17.33 -15.07
N ALA A 128 8.90 -16.76 -14.58
CA ALA A 128 8.37 -15.48 -15.08
C ALA A 128 9.33 -14.30 -14.85
N ASN A 129 10.33 -14.45 -13.98
CA ASN A 129 11.46 -13.54 -13.83
C ASN A 129 12.59 -14.29 -13.11
N PRO A 130 13.68 -14.64 -13.75
CA PRO A 130 14.86 -15.09 -13.04
C PRO A 130 15.34 -13.95 -12.15
N LEU A 131 15.75 -14.28 -10.92
CA LEU A 131 16.47 -13.34 -10.08
C LEU A 131 17.65 -12.78 -10.90
N PRO A 132 17.92 -11.47 -10.83
CA PRO A 132 19.12 -10.93 -11.44
C PRO A 132 20.34 -11.72 -10.93
N THR A 133 21.15 -12.22 -11.81
CA THR A 133 22.33 -13.04 -11.53
C THR A 133 23.46 -12.24 -10.85
N VAL A 134 23.16 -11.06 -10.33
CA VAL A 134 24.15 -10.14 -9.75
C VAL A 134 24.76 -10.65 -8.45
N MET A 135 24.18 -11.68 -7.83
CA MET A 135 24.68 -12.25 -6.55
C MET A 135 25.48 -13.54 -6.71
N ALA A 136 25.85 -13.92 -7.92
CA ALA A 136 26.67 -15.10 -8.17
C ALA A 136 28.08 -14.73 -8.69
N LYS A 137 28.67 -13.73 -8.11
CA LYS A 137 30.09 -13.38 -8.23
C LYS A 137 30.54 -12.98 -6.83
N GLU A 138 31.48 -13.52 -6.31
CA GLU A 138 32.77 -14.13 -6.48
C GLU A 138 33.16 -14.68 -5.13
N THR A 139 33.52 -15.89 -5.06
CA THR A 139 34.53 -16.36 -4.15
C THR A 139 35.53 -17.08 -5.02
N ASP A 140 36.51 -16.35 -5.46
CA ASP A 140 37.83 -16.89 -5.69
C ASP A 140 38.62 -16.77 -4.39
#